data_da81d3a61a8d48456a701932aace415c
#
_entry.id   da81d3a61a8d48456a701932aace415c
#
_cell.length_a   1.000
_cell.length_b   1.000
_cell.length_c   1.000
_cell.angle_alpha   90.00
_cell.angle_beta   90.00
_cell.angle_gamma   90.00
#
_symmetry.space_group_name_H-M   'P 1'
#
loop_
_entity.id
_entity.type
_entity.pdbx_description
1 polymer ?
#
loop_
_entity_poly.entity_id
_entity_poly.type
_entity_poly.pdbx_seq_one_letter_code
_entity_poly.pdbx_strand_id
1 'polypeptide(L)'
;MKTVLRMIGLLLGLAVVANVGFVAFVAARGIPSYAPPKPALAQVLATPERLAQGEKLVLAACADCHLNRETGALSGHQLRDVTPDFGAVYASNITQDNVHGIGTWTDAELVGLLRTGIGRDGRYRVITPKFVHMSDEDVASVVAFLHADNAMAQPGPTASHPQEPSLLLKALSNTVMKPVLLPTGPVGAPTLTDAVAFGRYLLVGRYQCFECHSKDFKTNNALAPEKSDGYLGGGNKLLNAQGHEVVSRNITGDPGTGIGDWSEAQLGQALRFGRGPNGPLGAPMPKYSQLTDAEVHALYAYLQTVPKIKNATPEDGVLASK
;
A
#
# COMPACT_ATOMS: atom_id res chain seq x y z
N MET A 1 47.19 -25.58 -8.59
CA MET A 1 46.84 -24.31 -9.25
C MET A 1 45.94 -24.51 -10.48
N LYS A 2 46.33 -25.28 -11.51
CA LYS A 2 45.51 -25.51 -12.73
C LYS A 2 44.13 -26.15 -12.46
N THR A 3 44.03 -27.09 -11.53
CA THR A 3 42.77 -27.76 -11.16
C THR A 3 41.79 -26.81 -10.48
N VAL A 4 42.28 -25.94 -9.58
CA VAL A 4 41.47 -24.93 -8.89
C VAL A 4 40.93 -23.90 -9.88
N LEU A 5 41.78 -23.43 -10.82
CA LEU A 5 41.35 -22.52 -11.91
C LEU A 5 40.27 -23.15 -12.81
N ARG A 6 40.38 -24.43 -13.14
CA ARG A 6 39.36 -25.17 -13.91
C ARG A 6 38.04 -25.29 -13.13
N MET A 7 38.11 -25.58 -11.84
CA MET A 7 36.88 -25.64 -10.98
C MET A 7 36.21 -24.27 -10.87
N ILE A 8 36.99 -23.19 -10.68
CA ILE A 8 36.42 -21.82 -10.65
C ILE A 8 35.77 -21.50 -12.00
N GLY A 9 36.43 -21.82 -13.13
CA GLY A 9 35.87 -21.61 -14.46
C GLY A 9 34.56 -22.38 -14.70
N LEU A 10 34.48 -23.63 -14.23
CA LEU A 10 33.26 -24.43 -14.31
C LEU A 10 32.12 -23.83 -13.44
N LEU A 11 32.44 -23.41 -12.22
CA LEU A 11 31.45 -22.79 -11.33
C LEU A 11 30.92 -21.48 -11.91
N LEU A 12 31.80 -20.64 -12.46
CA LEU A 12 31.40 -19.40 -13.15
C LEU A 12 30.52 -19.70 -14.38
N GLY A 13 30.92 -20.70 -15.19
CA GLY A 13 30.11 -21.13 -16.34
C GLY A 13 28.71 -21.58 -15.94
N LEU A 14 28.64 -22.41 -14.90
CA LEU A 14 27.34 -22.86 -14.35
C LEU A 14 26.49 -21.67 -13.80
N ALA A 15 27.14 -20.74 -13.12
CA ALA A 15 26.45 -19.53 -12.60
C ALA A 15 25.89 -18.67 -13.75
N VAL A 16 26.65 -18.50 -14.83
CA VAL A 16 26.18 -17.77 -16.03
C VAL A 16 24.99 -18.47 -16.67
N VAL A 17 25.09 -19.78 -16.88
CA VAL A 17 23.98 -20.59 -17.46
C VAL A 17 22.72 -20.50 -16.58
N ALA A 18 22.88 -20.62 -15.25
CA ALA A 18 21.78 -20.49 -14.31
C ALA A 18 21.11 -19.10 -14.36
N ASN A 19 21.91 -18.03 -14.42
CA ASN A 19 21.40 -16.66 -14.54
C ASN A 19 20.65 -16.43 -15.86
N VAL A 20 21.24 -16.85 -16.99
CA VAL A 20 20.57 -16.75 -18.31
C VAL A 20 19.27 -17.55 -18.33
N GLY A 21 19.29 -18.77 -17.78
CA GLY A 21 18.10 -19.61 -17.65
C GLY A 21 17.04 -18.96 -16.77
N PHE A 22 17.41 -18.36 -15.65
CA PHE A 22 16.49 -17.64 -14.78
C PHE A 22 15.88 -16.40 -15.47
N VAL A 23 16.69 -15.59 -16.13
CA VAL A 23 16.24 -14.42 -16.90
C VAL A 23 15.24 -14.84 -18.00
N ALA A 24 15.58 -15.86 -18.78
CA ALA A 24 14.67 -16.40 -19.79
C ALA A 24 13.35 -16.93 -19.20
N PHE A 25 13.45 -17.64 -18.07
CA PHE A 25 12.28 -18.14 -17.35
C PHE A 25 11.35 -17.00 -16.88
N VAL A 26 11.85 -15.97 -16.19
CA VAL A 26 11.01 -14.87 -15.71
C VAL A 26 10.49 -13.99 -16.84
N ALA A 27 11.24 -13.84 -17.92
CA ALA A 27 10.80 -13.11 -19.11
C ALA A 27 9.60 -13.80 -19.77
N ALA A 28 9.66 -15.13 -19.91
CA ALA A 28 8.59 -15.94 -20.53
C ALA A 28 7.38 -16.08 -19.61
N ARG A 29 7.60 -16.31 -18.30
CA ARG A 29 6.51 -16.52 -17.31
C ARG A 29 5.77 -15.21 -17.00
N GLY A 30 6.45 -14.08 -16.96
CA GLY A 30 5.87 -12.80 -16.53
C GLY A 30 5.57 -12.77 -15.02
N ILE A 31 4.54 -11.99 -14.64
CA ILE A 31 4.00 -12.00 -13.28
C ILE A 31 3.24 -13.30 -13.05
N PRO A 32 3.52 -14.04 -11.95
CA PRO A 32 2.85 -15.32 -11.68
C PRO A 32 1.35 -15.17 -11.49
N SER A 33 0.60 -16.17 -11.94
CA SER A 33 -0.80 -16.35 -11.62
C SER A 33 -0.97 -17.39 -10.53
N TYR A 34 -2.04 -17.28 -9.75
CA TYR A 34 -2.39 -18.14 -8.61
C TYR A 34 -3.85 -18.53 -8.68
N ALA A 35 -4.23 -19.55 -7.94
CA ALA A 35 -5.65 -19.88 -7.77
C ALA A 35 -6.37 -18.70 -7.09
N PRO A 36 -7.54 -18.27 -7.60
CA PRO A 36 -8.31 -17.22 -6.96
C PRO A 36 -8.64 -17.58 -5.51
N PRO A 37 -8.47 -16.64 -4.56
CA PRO A 37 -8.75 -16.89 -3.16
C PRO A 37 -10.24 -17.08 -2.90
N LYS A 38 -10.56 -17.87 -1.86
CA LYS A 38 -11.95 -18.09 -1.41
C LYS A 38 -12.11 -17.59 0.02
N PRO A 39 -12.39 -16.28 0.21
CA PRO A 39 -12.55 -15.69 1.54
C PRO A 39 -13.83 -16.20 2.23
N ALA A 40 -13.82 -16.19 3.57
CA ALA A 40 -15.01 -16.51 4.36
C ALA A 40 -16.10 -15.43 4.20
N LEU A 41 -15.70 -14.14 4.07
CA LEU A 41 -16.61 -13.05 3.76
C LEU A 41 -16.96 -13.11 2.27
N ALA A 42 -18.08 -13.75 1.94
CA ALA A 42 -18.49 -14.03 0.57
C ALA A 42 -19.65 -13.13 0.08
N GLN A 43 -20.36 -12.48 0.99
CA GLN A 43 -21.47 -11.58 0.70
C GLN A 43 -21.41 -10.35 1.61
N VAL A 44 -21.68 -9.19 1.06
CA VAL A 44 -21.67 -7.91 1.75
C VAL A 44 -23.02 -7.24 1.63
N LEU A 45 -23.63 -6.94 2.78
CA LEU A 45 -24.86 -6.16 2.84
C LEU A 45 -24.50 -4.66 2.87
N ALA A 46 -25.01 -3.90 1.92
CA ALA A 46 -24.88 -2.45 1.90
C ALA A 46 -25.85 -1.84 2.94
N THR A 47 -25.28 -1.24 4.01
CA THR A 47 -26.02 -0.43 4.97
C THR A 47 -25.54 1.02 4.89
N PRO A 48 -26.35 2.02 5.33
CA PRO A 48 -25.92 3.42 5.33
C PRO A 48 -24.58 3.63 6.02
N GLU A 49 -24.34 2.94 7.13
CA GLU A 49 -23.10 3.03 7.92
C GLU A 49 -21.90 2.48 7.11
N ARG A 50 -22.06 1.32 6.45
CA ARG A 50 -21.03 0.75 5.59
C ARG A 50 -20.74 1.63 4.39
N LEU A 51 -21.75 2.22 3.78
CA LEU A 51 -21.57 3.13 2.65
C LEU A 51 -20.77 4.36 3.05
N ALA A 52 -21.12 5.01 4.17
CA ALA A 52 -20.38 6.16 4.68
C ALA A 52 -18.94 5.81 5.07
N GLN A 53 -18.74 4.68 5.76
CA GLN A 53 -17.41 4.20 6.11
C GLN A 53 -16.61 3.78 4.86
N GLY A 54 -17.27 3.15 3.89
CA GLY A 54 -16.65 2.72 2.63
C GLY A 54 -16.17 3.91 1.80
N GLU A 55 -16.96 4.98 1.69
CA GLU A 55 -16.54 6.23 1.06
C GLU A 55 -15.27 6.78 1.69
N LYS A 56 -15.24 6.89 3.02
CA LYS A 56 -14.09 7.35 3.78
C LYS A 56 -12.85 6.52 3.50
N LEU A 57 -12.99 5.18 3.50
CA LEU A 57 -11.88 4.26 3.27
C LEU A 57 -11.40 4.28 1.82
N VAL A 58 -12.32 4.34 0.85
CA VAL A 58 -11.97 4.43 -0.58
C VAL A 58 -11.24 5.73 -0.87
N LEU A 59 -11.69 6.86 -0.32
CA LEU A 59 -11.00 8.13 -0.46
C LEU A 59 -9.60 8.12 0.18
N ALA A 60 -9.42 7.42 1.29
CA ALA A 60 -8.15 7.38 2.03
C ALA A 60 -7.14 6.35 1.48
N ALA A 61 -7.61 5.22 0.93
CA ALA A 61 -6.74 4.09 0.59
C ALA A 61 -6.80 3.66 -0.88
N CYS A 62 -7.76 4.13 -1.66
CA CYS A 62 -7.92 3.73 -3.05
C CYS A 62 -7.79 4.91 -4.03
N ALA A 63 -8.28 6.10 -3.65
CA ALA A 63 -8.42 7.23 -4.55
C ALA A 63 -7.08 7.73 -5.11
N ASP A 64 -5.99 7.73 -4.34
CA ASP A 64 -4.70 8.20 -4.83
C ASP A 64 -4.21 7.42 -6.06
N CYS A 65 -4.54 6.12 -6.13
CA CYS A 65 -4.19 5.28 -7.26
C CYS A 65 -5.30 5.21 -8.33
N HIS A 66 -6.57 5.14 -7.91
CA HIS A 66 -7.67 4.79 -8.81
C HIS A 66 -8.51 5.98 -9.29
N LEU A 67 -8.48 7.13 -8.58
CA LEU A 67 -9.28 8.29 -8.96
C LEU A 67 -8.65 9.02 -10.14
N ASN A 68 -9.33 9.00 -11.28
CA ASN A 68 -9.01 9.89 -12.38
C ASN A 68 -9.53 11.30 -12.03
N ARG A 69 -8.61 12.23 -11.82
CA ARG A 69 -8.94 13.59 -11.36
C ARG A 69 -9.65 14.45 -12.41
N GLU A 70 -9.59 14.06 -13.68
CA GLU A 70 -10.27 14.77 -14.76
C GLU A 70 -11.76 14.41 -14.82
N THR A 71 -12.07 13.14 -14.54
CA THR A 71 -13.45 12.63 -14.64
C THR A 71 -14.12 12.48 -13.28
N GLY A 72 -13.37 12.46 -12.18
CA GLY A 72 -13.87 12.15 -10.85
C GLY A 72 -14.23 10.67 -10.62
N ALA A 73 -14.00 9.81 -11.60
CA ALA A 73 -14.30 8.38 -11.52
C ALA A 73 -13.08 7.56 -11.09
N LEU A 74 -13.32 6.42 -10.44
CA LEU A 74 -12.29 5.45 -10.03
C LEU A 74 -11.83 4.59 -11.24
N SER A 75 -11.56 5.24 -12.37
CA SER A 75 -11.21 4.58 -13.64
C SER A 75 -9.72 4.26 -13.78
N GLY A 76 -8.91 4.59 -12.78
CA GLY A 76 -7.48 4.32 -12.78
C GLY A 76 -6.64 5.31 -13.61
N HIS A 77 -5.35 5.27 -13.41
CA HIS A 77 -4.35 6.04 -14.15
C HIS A 77 -2.95 5.43 -13.98
N GLN A 78 -1.94 5.97 -14.68
CA GLN A 78 -0.55 5.55 -14.48
C GLN A 78 -0.03 6.01 -13.11
N LEU A 79 0.59 5.09 -12.38
CA LEU A 79 1.22 5.35 -11.07
C LEU A 79 2.62 5.90 -11.29
N ARG A 80 2.77 7.22 -11.30
CA ARG A 80 4.05 7.90 -11.55
C ARG A 80 4.94 7.97 -10.31
N ASP A 81 4.40 7.68 -9.14
CA ASP A 81 5.09 7.57 -7.85
C ASP A 81 5.74 6.20 -7.62
N VAL A 82 5.43 5.23 -8.48
CA VAL A 82 6.12 3.93 -8.51
C VAL A 82 7.42 4.07 -9.30
N THR A 83 8.52 3.50 -8.75
CA THR A 83 9.83 3.55 -9.41
C THR A 83 9.77 3.05 -10.86
N PRO A 84 10.38 3.76 -11.83
CA PRO A 84 10.48 3.32 -13.23
C PRO A 84 11.16 1.96 -13.40
N ASP A 85 11.96 1.52 -12.41
CA ASP A 85 12.59 0.20 -12.40
C ASP A 85 11.57 -0.95 -12.44
N PHE A 86 10.32 -0.69 -12.04
CA PHE A 86 9.23 -1.68 -12.11
C PHE A 86 8.51 -1.70 -13.46
N GLY A 87 8.84 -0.79 -14.37
CA GLY A 87 8.15 -0.59 -15.64
C GLY A 87 6.97 0.37 -15.52
N ALA A 88 6.11 0.40 -16.53
CA ALA A 88 4.90 1.22 -16.46
C ALA A 88 3.80 0.48 -15.69
N VAL A 89 3.47 1.00 -14.52
CA VAL A 89 2.43 0.46 -13.62
C VAL A 89 1.19 1.33 -13.71
N TYR A 90 0.04 0.70 -13.87
CA TYR A 90 -1.26 1.37 -13.96
C TYR A 90 -2.21 0.87 -12.89
N ALA A 91 -2.92 1.77 -12.22
CA ALA A 91 -4.09 1.40 -11.44
C ALA A 91 -5.23 1.00 -12.38
N SER A 92 -5.91 -0.09 -12.07
CA SER A 92 -7.02 -0.58 -12.89
C SER A 92 -8.27 0.28 -12.69
N ASN A 93 -9.17 0.26 -13.66
CA ASN A 93 -10.53 0.75 -13.49
C ASN A 93 -11.27 -0.12 -12.45
N ILE A 94 -11.73 0.50 -11.37
CA ILE A 94 -12.54 -0.13 -10.31
C ILE A 94 -13.94 0.48 -10.21
N THR A 95 -14.42 1.07 -11.31
CA THR A 95 -15.84 1.46 -11.46
C THR A 95 -16.71 0.23 -11.72
N GLN A 96 -18.03 0.41 -11.67
CA GLN A 96 -19.01 -0.64 -11.95
C GLN A 96 -19.18 -0.93 -13.46
N ASP A 97 -18.25 -0.53 -14.30
CA ASP A 97 -18.27 -0.92 -15.69
C ASP A 97 -18.10 -2.44 -15.83
N ASN A 98 -18.98 -3.07 -16.60
CA ASN A 98 -19.00 -4.54 -16.75
C ASN A 98 -17.87 -5.08 -17.62
N VAL A 99 -17.29 -4.26 -18.47
CA VAL A 99 -16.25 -4.65 -19.44
C VAL A 99 -14.87 -4.25 -18.93
N HIS A 100 -14.74 -3.03 -18.44
CA HIS A 100 -13.45 -2.41 -18.12
C HIS A 100 -13.19 -2.32 -16.61
N GLY A 101 -14.22 -2.42 -15.78
CA GLY A 101 -14.18 -2.26 -14.33
C GLY A 101 -14.49 -3.55 -13.56
N ILE A 102 -15.12 -3.34 -12.42
CA ILE A 102 -15.48 -4.42 -11.47
C ILE A 102 -16.98 -4.75 -11.46
N GLY A 103 -17.79 -4.23 -12.40
CA GLY A 103 -19.25 -4.38 -12.38
C GLY A 103 -19.77 -5.82 -12.40
N THR A 104 -18.95 -6.77 -12.87
CA THR A 104 -19.29 -8.21 -12.85
C THR A 104 -18.56 -9.00 -11.77
N TRP A 105 -17.81 -8.33 -10.88
CA TRP A 105 -17.09 -9.01 -9.80
C TRP A 105 -18.05 -9.25 -8.63
N THR A 106 -17.91 -10.41 -8.00
CA THR A 106 -18.61 -10.73 -6.76
C THR A 106 -17.90 -10.08 -5.56
N ASP A 107 -18.64 -9.92 -4.45
CA ASP A 107 -18.05 -9.45 -3.18
C ASP A 107 -16.86 -10.32 -2.75
N ALA A 108 -16.98 -11.64 -2.86
CA ALA A 108 -15.92 -12.58 -2.52
C ALA A 108 -14.65 -12.37 -3.37
N GLU A 109 -14.80 -12.09 -4.66
CA GLU A 109 -13.66 -11.80 -5.55
C GLU A 109 -12.95 -10.50 -5.17
N LEU A 110 -13.71 -9.45 -4.79
CA LEU A 110 -13.14 -8.19 -4.31
C LEU A 110 -12.47 -8.36 -2.94
N VAL A 111 -13.12 -9.03 -1.99
CA VAL A 111 -12.51 -9.36 -0.70
C VAL A 111 -11.22 -10.14 -0.88
N GLY A 112 -11.24 -11.15 -1.75
CA GLY A 112 -10.05 -11.94 -2.08
C GLY A 112 -8.91 -11.10 -2.62
N LEU A 113 -9.20 -10.22 -3.57
CA LEU A 113 -8.22 -9.27 -4.13
C LEU A 113 -7.65 -8.34 -3.05
N LEU A 114 -8.51 -7.69 -2.26
CA LEU A 114 -8.09 -6.76 -1.21
C LEU A 114 -7.21 -7.43 -0.15
N ARG A 115 -7.50 -8.68 0.20
CA ARG A 115 -6.72 -9.44 1.19
C ARG A 115 -5.38 -9.95 0.65
N THR A 116 -5.34 -10.44 -0.61
CA THR A 116 -4.21 -11.22 -1.10
C THR A 116 -3.45 -10.57 -2.26
N GLY A 117 -4.06 -9.62 -2.95
CA GLY A 117 -3.58 -9.07 -4.21
C GLY A 117 -3.87 -9.98 -5.42
N ILE A 118 -4.58 -11.10 -5.26
CA ILE A 118 -4.94 -12.01 -6.36
C ILE A 118 -6.38 -11.72 -6.79
N GLY A 119 -6.56 -11.38 -8.07
CA GLY A 119 -7.88 -11.15 -8.64
C GLY A 119 -8.58 -12.45 -9.07
N ARG A 120 -9.87 -12.31 -9.48
CA ARG A 120 -10.68 -13.42 -10.00
C ARG A 120 -10.05 -14.13 -11.21
N ASP A 121 -9.23 -13.42 -11.97
CA ASP A 121 -8.47 -13.93 -13.11
C ASP A 121 -7.18 -14.68 -12.71
N GLY A 122 -6.94 -14.84 -11.42
CA GLY A 122 -5.74 -15.45 -10.87
C GLY A 122 -4.49 -14.55 -10.96
N ARG A 123 -4.56 -13.39 -11.59
CA ARG A 123 -3.41 -12.49 -11.72
C ARG A 123 -3.04 -11.86 -10.38
N TYR A 124 -1.76 -11.89 -10.06
CA TYR A 124 -1.22 -11.21 -8.89
C TYR A 124 -0.96 -9.73 -9.19
N ARG A 125 -1.62 -8.85 -8.45
CA ARG A 125 -1.42 -7.39 -8.49
C ARG A 125 -0.32 -7.04 -7.50
N VAL A 126 0.92 -7.08 -7.97
CA VAL A 126 2.12 -6.97 -7.12
C VAL A 126 2.11 -5.69 -6.28
N ILE A 127 1.78 -4.57 -6.90
CA ILE A 127 1.84 -3.22 -6.31
C ILE A 127 0.59 -2.89 -5.47
N THR A 128 -0.56 -3.55 -5.72
CA THR A 128 -1.78 -3.31 -4.94
C THR A 128 -1.55 -3.60 -3.45
N PRO A 129 -1.92 -2.69 -2.53
CA PRO A 129 -1.87 -2.94 -1.10
C PRO A 129 -2.64 -4.20 -0.69
N LYS A 130 -2.15 -4.94 0.32
CA LYS A 130 -2.79 -6.14 0.85
C LYS A 130 -3.31 -5.83 2.25
N PHE A 131 -4.62 -5.68 2.38
CA PHE A 131 -5.27 -5.24 3.62
C PHE A 131 -5.50 -6.40 4.59
N VAL A 132 -4.42 -7.14 4.94
CA VAL A 132 -4.52 -8.33 5.82
C VAL A 132 -4.94 -8.00 7.24
N HIS A 133 -4.63 -6.80 7.73
CA HIS A 133 -4.97 -6.33 9.08
C HIS A 133 -6.22 -5.44 9.13
N MET A 134 -6.80 -5.07 8.00
CA MET A 134 -8.07 -4.33 7.97
C MET A 134 -9.19 -5.24 8.50
N SER A 135 -10.10 -4.74 9.31
CA SER A 135 -11.21 -5.54 9.83
C SER A 135 -12.12 -6.04 8.70
N ASP A 136 -12.83 -7.13 8.94
CA ASP A 136 -13.79 -7.65 7.96
C ASP A 136 -14.91 -6.63 7.71
N GLU A 137 -15.29 -5.84 8.73
CA GLU A 137 -16.28 -4.78 8.59
C GLU A 137 -15.79 -3.63 7.71
N ASP A 138 -14.53 -3.21 7.84
CA ASP A 138 -13.97 -2.17 6.98
C ASP A 138 -13.78 -2.67 5.53
N VAL A 139 -13.37 -3.92 5.33
CA VAL A 139 -13.32 -4.52 3.98
C VAL A 139 -14.72 -4.62 3.38
N ALA A 140 -15.72 -5.04 4.17
CA ALA A 140 -17.12 -5.05 3.74
C ALA A 140 -17.61 -3.65 3.36
N SER A 141 -17.22 -2.64 4.12
CA SER A 141 -17.58 -1.24 3.84
C SER A 141 -16.98 -0.76 2.52
N VAL A 142 -15.71 -1.08 2.23
CA VAL A 142 -15.08 -0.77 0.93
C VAL A 142 -15.83 -1.46 -0.22
N VAL A 143 -16.12 -2.75 -0.08
CA VAL A 143 -16.84 -3.53 -1.12
C VAL A 143 -18.26 -2.99 -1.31
N ALA A 144 -19.00 -2.72 -0.23
CA ALA A 144 -20.33 -2.13 -0.28
C ALA A 144 -20.34 -0.80 -1.05
N PHE A 145 -19.38 0.08 -0.76
CA PHE A 145 -19.29 1.37 -1.44
C PHE A 145 -18.94 1.23 -2.93
N LEU A 146 -18.02 0.35 -3.28
CA LEU A 146 -17.62 0.13 -4.67
C LEU A 146 -18.77 -0.47 -5.52
N HIS A 147 -19.68 -1.23 -4.90
CA HIS A 147 -20.87 -1.80 -5.58
C HIS A 147 -22.13 -0.93 -5.47
N ALA A 148 -22.09 0.14 -4.65
CA ALA A 148 -23.22 1.04 -4.50
C ALA A 148 -23.30 2.05 -5.65
N ASP A 149 -24.49 2.57 -5.87
CA ASP A 149 -24.71 3.71 -6.78
C ASP A 149 -24.09 4.99 -6.18
N ASN A 150 -22.92 5.35 -6.67
CA ASN A 150 -22.20 6.57 -6.28
C ASN A 150 -21.39 7.14 -7.45
N ALA A 151 -21.16 8.46 -7.43
CA ALA A 151 -20.52 9.17 -8.55
C ALA A 151 -19.12 8.67 -8.92
N MET A 152 -18.32 8.21 -7.94
CA MET A 152 -16.95 7.76 -8.19
C MET A 152 -16.89 6.36 -8.82
N ALA A 153 -17.88 5.51 -8.55
CA ALA A 153 -17.93 4.14 -9.05
C ALA A 153 -18.86 3.97 -10.26
N GLN A 154 -19.48 5.04 -10.78
CA GLN A 154 -20.34 4.96 -11.95
C GLN A 154 -19.62 4.33 -13.15
N PRO A 155 -20.30 3.44 -13.91
CA PRO A 155 -19.74 2.85 -15.11
C PRO A 155 -19.25 3.90 -16.10
N GLY A 156 -18.09 3.65 -16.69
CA GLY A 156 -17.52 4.53 -17.71
C GLY A 156 -16.67 3.73 -18.71
N PRO A 157 -16.56 4.18 -19.95
CA PRO A 157 -15.93 3.44 -21.03
C PRO A 157 -14.39 3.39 -20.95
N THR A 158 -13.80 3.91 -19.88
CA THR A 158 -12.34 3.99 -19.73
C THR A 158 -11.77 2.59 -19.54
N ALA A 159 -11.06 2.10 -20.54
CA ALA A 159 -10.36 0.82 -20.46
C ALA A 159 -9.17 0.91 -19.49
N SER A 160 -8.95 -0.15 -18.69
CA SER A 160 -7.72 -0.29 -17.93
C SER A 160 -6.53 -0.46 -18.87
N HIS A 161 -5.46 0.31 -18.65
CA HIS A 161 -4.23 0.10 -19.39
C HIS A 161 -3.58 -1.25 -19.02
N PRO A 162 -3.03 -1.98 -20.00
CA PRO A 162 -2.22 -3.15 -19.72
C PRO A 162 -1.02 -2.78 -18.84
N GLN A 163 -0.66 -3.68 -17.93
CA GLN A 163 0.56 -3.54 -17.14
C GLN A 163 1.78 -3.83 -18.02
N GLU A 164 2.82 -3.04 -17.90
CA GLU A 164 4.09 -3.21 -18.62
C GLU A 164 5.23 -3.46 -17.61
N PRO A 165 5.22 -4.63 -16.91
CA PRO A 165 6.19 -4.90 -15.87
C PRO A 165 7.59 -5.10 -16.46
N SER A 166 8.58 -4.44 -15.84
CA SER A 166 9.99 -4.65 -16.17
C SER A 166 10.44 -6.08 -15.85
N LEU A 167 11.62 -6.44 -16.33
CA LEU A 167 12.25 -7.72 -15.97
C LEU A 167 12.51 -7.81 -14.46
N LEU A 168 12.85 -6.70 -13.82
CA LEU A 168 13.06 -6.64 -12.37
C LEU A 168 11.78 -6.98 -11.62
N LEU A 169 10.64 -6.35 -11.95
CA LEU A 169 9.36 -6.64 -11.28
C LEU A 169 8.92 -8.09 -11.50
N LYS A 170 9.14 -8.63 -12.72
CA LYS A 170 8.92 -10.05 -13.01
C LYS A 170 9.79 -10.94 -12.14
N ALA A 171 11.09 -10.65 -12.02
CA ALA A 171 12.02 -11.41 -11.18
C ALA A 171 11.59 -11.36 -9.70
N LEU A 172 11.31 -10.18 -9.16
CA LEU A 172 10.87 -10.00 -7.77
C LEU A 172 9.56 -10.73 -7.47
N SER A 173 8.57 -10.68 -8.37
CA SER A 173 7.29 -11.39 -8.21
C SER A 173 7.45 -12.91 -8.28
N ASN A 174 8.45 -13.41 -8.98
CA ASN A 174 8.78 -14.84 -9.05
C ASN A 174 9.60 -15.32 -7.84
N THR A 175 10.25 -14.42 -7.09
CA THR A 175 11.15 -14.74 -5.98
C THR A 175 10.60 -14.31 -4.62
N VAL A 176 10.63 -13.02 -4.32
CA VAL A 176 10.40 -12.45 -2.98
C VAL A 176 9.04 -11.79 -2.80
N MET A 177 8.50 -11.13 -3.83
CA MET A 177 7.20 -10.46 -3.75
C MET A 177 6.07 -11.45 -4.03
N LYS A 178 5.58 -12.11 -2.99
CA LYS A 178 4.52 -13.12 -3.10
C LYS A 178 3.18 -12.59 -2.61
N PRO A 179 2.05 -13.15 -3.10
CA PRO A 179 0.75 -12.90 -2.49
C PRO A 179 0.75 -13.27 -1.01
N VAL A 180 -0.06 -12.57 -0.24
CA VAL A 180 -0.31 -12.91 1.16
C VAL A 180 -1.46 -13.91 1.20
N LEU A 181 -1.44 -14.82 2.18
CA LEU A 181 -2.53 -15.75 2.39
C LEU A 181 -3.74 -15.03 3.02
N LEU A 182 -4.92 -15.57 2.79
CA LEU A 182 -6.13 -15.13 3.49
C LEU A 182 -5.93 -15.29 5.01
N PRO A 183 -6.51 -14.39 5.83
CA PRO A 183 -6.57 -14.58 7.27
C PRO A 183 -7.21 -15.93 7.62
N THR A 184 -6.68 -16.59 8.65
CA THR A 184 -7.19 -17.91 9.10
C THR A 184 -8.46 -17.82 9.95
N GLY A 185 -8.88 -16.61 10.32
CA GLY A 185 -10.08 -16.34 11.11
C GLY A 185 -10.58 -14.92 10.91
N PRO A 186 -11.68 -14.53 11.57
CA PRO A 186 -12.21 -13.17 11.50
C PRO A 186 -11.20 -12.11 11.94
N VAL A 187 -11.14 -11.01 11.20
CA VAL A 187 -10.31 -9.85 11.55
C VAL A 187 -11.23 -8.77 12.12
N GLY A 188 -11.14 -8.54 13.43
CA GLY A 188 -11.89 -7.50 14.14
C GLY A 188 -11.11 -6.19 14.25
N ALA A 189 -11.83 -5.07 14.38
CA ALA A 189 -11.26 -3.80 14.80
C ALA A 189 -11.33 -3.68 16.32
N PRO A 190 -10.30 -3.15 17.00
CA PRO A 190 -10.41 -2.76 18.40
C PRO A 190 -11.46 -1.67 18.61
N THR A 191 -11.93 -1.51 19.84
CA THR A 191 -12.85 -0.42 20.18
C THR A 191 -12.13 0.91 20.33
N LEU A 192 -12.82 2.02 20.08
CA LEU A 192 -12.31 3.38 20.32
C LEU A 192 -11.89 3.64 21.78
N THR A 193 -12.44 2.88 22.73
CA THR A 193 -12.09 3.01 24.16
C THR A 193 -10.67 2.57 24.47
N ASP A 194 -10.09 1.68 23.65
CA ASP A 194 -8.66 1.36 23.68
C ASP A 194 -7.95 2.18 22.59
N ALA A 195 -7.62 3.42 22.91
CA ALA A 195 -7.02 4.35 21.95
C ALA A 195 -5.71 3.82 21.33
N VAL A 196 -4.88 3.11 22.13
CA VAL A 196 -3.60 2.58 21.64
C VAL A 196 -3.84 1.44 20.65
N ALA A 197 -4.68 0.46 21.00
CA ALA A 197 -4.99 -0.65 20.09
C ALA A 197 -5.70 -0.16 18.83
N PHE A 198 -6.63 0.79 18.97
CA PHE A 198 -7.33 1.37 17.83
C PHE A 198 -6.39 2.20 16.94
N GLY A 199 -5.47 2.96 17.53
CA GLY A 199 -4.45 3.71 16.79
C GLY A 199 -3.51 2.78 16.00
N ARG A 200 -3.09 1.67 16.60
CA ARG A 200 -2.35 0.62 15.88
C ARG A 200 -3.17 0.08 14.70
N TYR A 201 -4.44 -0.20 14.92
CA TYR A 201 -5.35 -0.68 13.86
C TYR A 201 -5.48 0.32 12.72
N LEU A 202 -5.66 1.60 13.01
CA LEU A 202 -5.69 2.66 11.99
C LEU A 202 -4.39 2.69 11.19
N LEU A 203 -3.25 2.69 11.88
CA LEU A 203 -1.93 2.82 11.26
C LEU A 203 -1.55 1.59 10.43
N VAL A 204 -1.83 0.38 10.93
CA VAL A 204 -1.44 -0.89 10.29
C VAL A 204 -2.53 -1.43 9.36
N GLY A 205 -3.79 -1.39 9.79
CA GLY A 205 -4.90 -2.01 9.09
C GLY A 205 -5.52 -1.12 8.02
N ARG A 206 -5.93 0.11 8.40
CA ARG A 206 -6.65 1.01 7.48
C ARG A 206 -5.73 1.74 6.51
N TYR A 207 -4.67 2.39 7.05
CA TYR A 207 -3.87 3.35 6.29
C TYR A 207 -2.48 2.84 5.92
N GLN A 208 -2.06 1.72 6.50
CA GLN A 208 -0.77 1.06 6.21
C GLN A 208 0.44 2.01 6.23
N CYS A 209 0.47 2.95 7.18
CA CYS A 209 1.50 3.99 7.27
C CYS A 209 2.92 3.40 7.30
N PHE A 210 3.08 2.19 7.89
CA PHE A 210 4.36 1.50 7.98
C PHE A 210 4.95 1.14 6.61
N GLU A 211 4.12 0.96 5.58
CA GLU A 211 4.61 0.62 4.23
C GLU A 211 5.52 1.72 3.68
N CYS A 212 5.17 2.98 3.94
CA CYS A 212 5.99 4.11 3.54
C CYS A 212 6.98 4.53 4.63
N HIS A 213 6.55 4.55 5.90
CA HIS A 213 7.33 5.13 6.99
C HIS A 213 8.30 4.18 7.69
N SER A 214 8.53 2.97 7.18
CA SER A 214 9.65 2.12 7.61
C SER A 214 10.89 2.37 6.75
N LYS A 215 11.98 1.66 7.01
CA LYS A 215 13.29 1.91 6.39
C LYS A 215 13.31 1.69 4.88
N ASP A 216 12.69 0.60 4.41
CA ASP A 216 12.65 0.23 2.98
C ASP A 216 11.46 -0.72 2.77
N PHE A 217 10.63 -0.45 1.76
CA PHE A 217 9.48 -1.30 1.43
C PHE A 217 9.86 -2.76 1.12
N LYS A 218 11.13 -3.04 0.73
CA LYS A 218 11.63 -4.41 0.46
C LYS A 218 11.77 -5.23 1.74
N THR A 219 11.91 -4.57 2.90
CA THR A 219 12.07 -5.20 4.21
C THR A 219 10.79 -5.14 5.04
N ASN A 220 9.71 -4.56 4.49
CA ASN A 220 8.42 -4.50 5.14
C ASN A 220 7.84 -5.90 5.34
N ASN A 221 7.32 -6.15 6.53
CA ASN A 221 6.65 -7.39 6.88
C ASN A 221 5.14 -7.17 6.97
N ALA A 222 4.42 -7.51 5.92
CA ALA A 222 2.97 -7.30 5.84
C ALA A 222 2.18 -8.09 6.89
N LEU A 223 2.69 -9.24 7.37
CA LEU A 223 2.01 -10.08 8.39
C LEU A 223 2.36 -9.68 9.83
N ALA A 224 3.50 -9.07 10.05
CA ALA A 224 3.96 -8.59 11.35
C ALA A 224 4.66 -7.23 11.18
N PRO A 225 3.91 -6.14 10.94
CA PRO A 225 4.46 -4.84 10.56
C PRO A 225 5.55 -4.30 11.49
N GLU A 226 5.43 -4.56 12.79
CA GLU A 226 6.41 -4.14 13.80
C GLU A 226 7.78 -4.84 13.65
N LYS A 227 7.86 -5.89 12.83
CA LYS A 227 9.11 -6.57 12.47
C LYS A 227 9.76 -6.02 11.20
N SER A 228 9.16 -5.02 10.57
CA SER A 228 9.77 -4.30 9.46
C SER A 228 11.02 -3.58 9.92
N ASP A 229 12.06 -3.58 9.11
CA ASP A 229 13.29 -2.85 9.44
C ASP A 229 12.98 -1.36 9.62
N GLY A 230 13.42 -0.77 10.73
CA GLY A 230 13.18 0.63 11.03
C GLY A 230 11.69 0.99 11.07
N TYR A 231 10.85 0.13 11.64
CA TYR A 231 9.39 0.32 11.73
C TYR A 231 9.04 1.74 12.18
N LEU A 232 8.34 2.47 11.32
CA LEU A 232 7.92 3.88 11.48
C LEU A 232 9.08 4.89 11.62
N GLY A 233 10.32 4.46 11.49
CA GLY A 233 11.51 5.34 11.59
C GLY A 233 11.84 6.10 10.31
N GLY A 234 11.08 5.93 9.24
CA GLY A 234 11.35 6.55 7.94
C GLY A 234 12.59 5.98 7.23
N GLY A 235 12.88 6.54 6.06
CA GLY A 235 14.04 6.15 5.26
C GLY A 235 13.68 5.54 3.90
N ASN A 236 12.41 5.20 3.68
CA ASN A 236 11.97 4.62 2.42
C ASN A 236 12.00 5.68 1.31
N LYS A 237 12.53 5.30 0.15
CA LYS A 237 12.67 6.14 -1.03
C LYS A 237 11.42 6.03 -1.91
N LEU A 238 10.80 7.16 -2.16
CA LEU A 238 9.57 7.31 -2.91
C LEU A 238 9.79 8.34 -4.03
N LEU A 239 8.87 8.45 -4.97
CA LEU A 239 8.87 9.52 -5.97
C LEU A 239 7.74 10.50 -5.69
N ASN A 240 8.02 11.80 -5.84
CA ASN A 240 6.96 12.81 -5.83
C ASN A 240 6.29 12.92 -7.21
N ALA A 241 5.28 13.77 -7.32
CA ALA A 241 4.53 13.98 -8.57
C ALA A 241 5.38 14.47 -9.76
N GLN A 242 6.57 15.04 -9.48
CA GLN A 242 7.55 15.49 -10.48
C GLN A 242 8.59 14.41 -10.83
N GLY A 243 8.49 13.23 -10.21
CA GLY A 243 9.44 12.12 -10.41
C GLY A 243 10.76 12.30 -9.65
N HIS A 244 10.85 13.24 -8.71
CA HIS A 244 12.01 13.39 -7.87
C HIS A 244 11.94 12.43 -6.67
N GLU A 245 13.08 11.86 -6.30
CA GLU A 245 13.20 11.04 -5.10
C GLU A 245 12.95 11.90 -3.84
N VAL A 246 12.08 11.39 -2.98
CA VAL A 246 11.83 11.90 -1.63
C VAL A 246 11.98 10.76 -0.63
N VAL A 247 12.41 11.07 0.58
CA VAL A 247 12.61 10.06 1.63
C VAL A 247 11.50 10.19 2.67
N SER A 248 10.84 9.09 3.00
CA SER A 248 9.79 9.09 4.02
C SER A 248 10.35 9.49 5.38
N ARG A 249 9.61 10.32 6.11
CA ARG A 249 10.04 10.85 7.41
C ARG A 249 9.86 9.85 8.53
N ASN A 250 10.70 10.01 9.55
CA ASN A 250 10.55 9.35 10.83
C ASN A 250 9.28 9.86 11.55
N ILE A 251 8.35 8.97 11.87
CA ILE A 251 7.12 9.27 12.60
C ILE A 251 7.09 8.62 13.99
N THR A 252 8.24 8.13 14.49
CA THR A 252 8.36 7.68 15.88
C THR A 252 8.42 8.89 16.83
N GLY A 253 8.22 8.64 18.14
CA GLY A 253 8.31 9.65 19.19
C GLY A 253 9.73 10.15 19.49
N ASP A 254 10.69 10.11 18.54
CA ASP A 254 12.00 10.75 18.69
C ASP A 254 11.86 12.26 18.57
N PRO A 255 12.31 13.06 19.59
CA PRO A 255 12.08 14.51 19.57
C PRO A 255 12.96 15.26 18.54
N GLY A 256 14.11 14.69 18.17
CA GLY A 256 15.05 15.37 17.28
C GLY A 256 14.84 15.08 15.80
N THR A 257 14.35 13.88 15.47
CA THR A 257 14.26 13.41 14.07
C THR A 257 12.89 12.85 13.70
N GLY A 258 11.99 12.73 14.68
CA GLY A 258 10.63 12.21 14.49
C GLY A 258 9.57 13.26 14.87
N ILE A 259 8.48 12.75 15.43
CA ILE A 259 7.33 13.60 15.84
C ILE A 259 7.21 13.70 17.38
N GLY A 260 8.30 13.44 18.13
CA GLY A 260 8.28 13.41 19.60
C GLY A 260 7.86 14.74 20.24
N ASP A 261 8.17 15.87 19.60
CA ASP A 261 7.80 17.20 20.06
C ASP A 261 6.47 17.72 19.48
N TRP A 262 5.78 16.91 18.69
CA TRP A 262 4.51 17.31 18.09
C TRP A 262 3.37 17.14 19.09
N SER A 263 2.49 18.12 19.15
CA SER A 263 1.21 17.96 19.80
C SER A 263 0.24 17.12 18.94
N GLU A 264 -0.78 16.56 19.58
CA GLU A 264 -1.86 15.87 18.89
C GLU A 264 -2.54 16.75 17.83
N ALA A 265 -2.75 18.02 18.13
CA ALA A 265 -3.31 18.97 17.18
C ALA A 265 -2.43 19.17 15.93
N GLN A 266 -1.11 19.21 16.10
CA GLN A 266 -0.16 19.31 14.99
C GLN A 266 -0.16 18.04 14.14
N LEU A 267 -0.23 16.86 14.76
CA LEU A 267 -0.41 15.60 14.03
C LEU A 267 -1.71 15.62 13.23
N GLY A 268 -2.81 16.07 13.82
CA GLY A 268 -4.09 16.21 13.13
C GLY A 268 -4.02 17.15 11.92
N GLN A 269 -3.34 18.29 12.03
CA GLN A 269 -3.12 19.20 10.92
C GLN A 269 -2.27 18.57 9.80
N ALA A 270 -1.24 17.83 10.18
CA ALA A 270 -0.37 17.12 9.24
C ALA A 270 -1.14 16.06 8.46
N LEU A 271 -1.89 15.21 9.16
CA LEU A 271 -2.62 14.09 8.54
C LEU A 271 -3.80 14.56 7.67
N ARG A 272 -4.60 15.51 8.16
CA ARG A 272 -5.82 15.97 7.45
C ARG A 272 -5.52 16.92 6.32
N PHE A 273 -4.57 17.84 6.52
CA PHE A 273 -4.37 18.97 5.63
C PHE A 273 -2.97 19.05 5.02
N GLY A 274 -2.07 18.13 5.40
CA GLY A 274 -0.68 18.16 4.95
C GLY A 274 0.09 19.36 5.48
N ARG A 275 -0.20 19.82 6.71
CA ARG A 275 0.45 20.97 7.34
C ARG A 275 1.18 20.54 8.60
N GLY A 276 2.46 20.23 8.46
CA GLY A 276 3.33 19.93 9.61
C GLY A 276 3.80 21.22 10.32
N PRO A 277 4.36 21.12 11.54
CA PRO A 277 4.91 22.26 12.28
C PRO A 277 6.01 23.01 11.51
N ASN A 278 6.77 22.29 10.70
CA ASN A 278 7.90 22.80 9.95
C ASN A 278 7.55 23.17 8.49
N GLY A 279 6.28 23.14 8.11
CA GLY A 279 5.83 23.50 6.78
C GLY A 279 4.92 22.44 6.13
N PRO A 280 4.56 22.63 4.86
CA PRO A 280 3.67 21.71 4.15
C PRO A 280 4.33 20.36 3.92
N LEU A 281 3.53 19.29 4.02
CA LEU A 281 3.92 17.94 3.61
C LEU A 281 3.67 17.78 2.11
N GLY A 282 4.68 17.29 1.40
CA GLY A 282 4.61 17.04 -0.04
C GLY A 282 4.04 15.67 -0.40
N ALA A 283 3.65 15.49 -1.67
CA ALA A 283 3.37 14.19 -2.22
C ALA A 283 4.66 13.32 -2.17
N PRO A 284 4.54 12.01 -2.00
CA PRO A 284 3.32 11.19 -2.09
C PRO A 284 2.54 10.99 -0.77
N MET A 285 2.83 11.77 0.31
CA MET A 285 2.07 11.64 1.54
C MET A 285 0.57 11.97 1.31
N PRO A 286 -0.35 11.02 1.54
CA PRO A 286 -1.78 11.25 1.35
C PRO A 286 -2.34 12.21 2.40
N LYS A 287 -3.50 12.79 2.11
CA LYS A 287 -4.27 13.60 3.06
C LYS A 287 -5.50 12.83 3.51
N TYR A 288 -5.57 12.57 4.79
CA TYR A 288 -6.69 11.85 5.41
C TYR A 288 -7.72 12.85 5.97
N SER A 289 -8.32 13.66 5.09
CA SER A 289 -9.16 14.81 5.46
C SER A 289 -10.38 14.42 6.29
N GLN A 290 -10.84 13.18 6.20
CA GLN A 290 -12.01 12.67 6.93
C GLN A 290 -11.67 12.01 8.29
N LEU A 291 -10.41 12.06 8.76
CA LEU A 291 -10.09 11.60 10.10
C LEU A 291 -10.86 12.38 11.15
N THR A 292 -11.52 11.68 12.07
CA THR A 292 -12.16 12.28 13.24
C THR A 292 -11.11 12.66 14.30
N ASP A 293 -11.49 13.50 15.27
CA ASP A 293 -10.58 13.82 16.38
C ASP A 293 -10.25 12.59 17.22
N ALA A 294 -11.19 11.68 17.43
CA ALA A 294 -10.96 10.41 18.11
C ALA A 294 -9.96 9.51 17.38
N GLU A 295 -9.98 9.49 16.04
CA GLU A 295 -9.00 8.73 15.26
C GLU A 295 -7.61 9.38 15.29
N VAL A 296 -7.53 10.71 15.26
CA VAL A 296 -6.25 11.42 15.44
C VAL A 296 -5.68 11.15 16.83
N HIS A 297 -6.53 11.21 17.87
CA HIS A 297 -6.15 10.86 19.24
C HIS A 297 -5.60 9.44 19.34
N ALA A 298 -6.28 8.47 18.75
CA ALA A 298 -5.84 7.08 18.74
C ALA A 298 -4.51 6.89 18.02
N LEU A 299 -4.34 7.49 16.84
CA LEU A 299 -3.06 7.47 16.11
C LEU A 299 -1.93 8.08 16.94
N TYR A 300 -2.18 9.25 17.57
CA TYR A 300 -1.22 9.92 18.43
C TYR A 300 -0.84 9.04 19.62
N ALA A 301 -1.84 8.48 20.32
CA ALA A 301 -1.62 7.59 21.48
C ALA A 301 -0.76 6.36 21.10
N TYR A 302 -1.05 5.72 19.98
CA TYR A 302 -0.24 4.60 19.51
C TYR A 302 1.20 5.00 19.17
N LEU A 303 1.38 6.09 18.42
CA LEU A 303 2.72 6.57 18.04
C LEU A 303 3.61 6.91 19.23
N GLN A 304 3.03 7.29 20.37
CA GLN A 304 3.79 7.50 21.63
C GLN A 304 4.30 6.18 22.25
N THR A 305 3.73 5.03 21.90
CA THR A 305 4.16 3.71 22.41
C THR A 305 5.23 3.05 21.53
N VAL A 306 5.40 3.52 20.30
CA VAL A 306 6.38 2.95 19.36
C VAL A 306 7.80 3.24 19.82
N PRO A 307 8.73 2.26 19.73
CA PRO A 307 10.13 2.50 20.06
C PRO A 307 10.70 3.69 19.28
N LYS A 308 11.35 4.61 19.99
CA LYS A 308 11.94 5.79 19.39
C LYS A 308 13.15 5.42 18.53
N ILE A 309 13.16 5.84 17.29
CA ILE A 309 14.26 5.64 16.35
C ILE A 309 14.85 7.00 16.01
N LYS A 310 16.15 7.18 16.24
CA LYS A 310 16.87 8.38 15.82
C LYS A 310 17.29 8.20 14.37
N ASN A 311 16.54 8.81 13.45
CA ASN A 311 16.81 8.76 12.01
C ASN A 311 16.42 10.09 11.36
N ALA A 312 17.41 10.96 11.13
CA ALA A 312 17.23 12.20 10.38
C ALA A 312 17.11 11.90 8.88
N THR A 313 16.10 12.46 8.25
CA THR A 313 15.90 12.33 6.80
C THR A 313 16.36 13.63 6.08
N PRO A 314 16.71 13.57 4.78
CA PRO A 314 17.18 14.74 4.04
C PRO A 314 16.22 15.93 4.09
N GLU A 315 14.92 15.67 4.11
CA GLU A 315 13.87 16.68 4.17
C GLU A 315 13.85 17.43 5.51
N ASP A 316 14.36 16.85 6.59
CA ASP A 316 14.47 17.50 7.89
C ASP A 316 15.52 18.62 7.86
N GLY A 317 16.55 18.49 7.02
CA GLY A 317 17.62 19.49 6.85
C GLY A 317 17.23 20.69 5.98
N VAL A 318 16.36 20.53 5.01
CA VAL A 318 15.94 21.62 4.09
C VAL A 318 15.08 22.67 4.82
N LEU A 319 14.37 22.29 5.87
CA LEU A 319 13.49 23.17 6.64
C LEU A 319 14.23 23.88 7.80
N ALA A 320 15.36 23.34 8.25
CA ALA A 320 16.19 23.96 9.28
C ALA A 320 17.09 25.09 8.74
N SER A 321 17.21 25.25 7.42
CA SER A 321 18.08 26.24 6.75
C SER A 321 17.29 27.44 6.16
N LYS A 322 16.02 27.59 6.46
CA LYS A 322 15.18 28.74 6.15
C LYS A 322 14.74 29.43 7.43
#